data_4456bfc703a7e5dd4deee7267ec0ced3
#
_entry.id   4456bfc703a7e5dd4deee7267ec0ced3
#
_cell.length_a   1.000
_cell.length_b   1.000
_cell.length_c   1.000
_cell.angle_alpha   90.00
_cell.angle_beta   90.00
_cell.angle_gamma   90.00
#
_symmetry.space_group_name_H-M   'P 1'
#
loop_
_entity.id
_entity.type
_entity.pdbx_description
1 polymer ?
#
loop_
_entity_poly.entity_id
_entity_poly.type
_entity_poly.pdbx_seq_one_letter_code
_entity_poly.pdbx_strand_id
1 'polypeptide(L)'
;MGKTVEQVCLDRNHQIVAKIDTQAEWDTLRLTPEQQAVVIDFSMPETAVSNIIRCFDLQLPIVSGTTGWYQRLDEVSKICTSKQGTLFYAPNFSLGVNILFNINALLARIMAKTGTYQPEVTEVHHIHKMDAPSGTALRLAEDIL
;
A
#
# COMPACT_ATOMS: atom_id res chain seq x y z
N MET A 1 10.92 0.05 -6.04
CA MET A 1 9.56 -0.14 -6.59
C MET A 1 9.28 0.82 -7.74
N GLY A 2 9.45 2.13 -7.64
CA GLY A 2 9.09 3.09 -8.68
C GLY A 2 9.60 2.74 -10.07
N LYS A 3 10.89 2.42 -10.23
CA LYS A 3 11.47 2.01 -11.53
C LYS A 3 10.83 0.73 -12.11
N THR A 4 10.43 -0.21 -11.27
CA THR A 4 9.76 -1.44 -11.70
C THR A 4 8.34 -1.14 -12.17
N VAL A 5 7.63 -0.29 -11.44
CA VAL A 5 6.28 0.17 -11.83
C VAL A 5 6.34 0.92 -13.17
N GLU A 6 7.32 1.84 -13.31
CA GLU A 6 7.57 2.56 -14.57
C GLU A 6 7.72 1.58 -15.74
N GLN A 7 8.61 0.59 -15.62
CA GLN A 7 8.85 -0.37 -16.69
C GLN A 7 7.57 -1.16 -17.04
N VAL A 8 6.84 -1.63 -16.04
CA VAL A 8 5.59 -2.38 -16.26
C VAL A 8 4.52 -1.51 -16.91
N CYS A 9 4.43 -0.23 -16.56
CA CYS A 9 3.52 0.71 -17.21
C CYS A 9 3.84 0.86 -18.70
N LEU A 10 5.11 1.04 -19.03
CA LEU A 10 5.57 1.17 -20.42
C LEU A 10 5.32 -0.13 -21.21
N ASP A 11 5.65 -1.28 -20.65
CA ASP A 11 5.42 -2.59 -21.26
C ASP A 11 3.94 -2.87 -21.55
N ARG A 12 3.05 -2.23 -20.80
CA ARG A 12 1.60 -2.31 -20.96
C ARG A 12 1.00 -1.16 -21.77
N ASN A 13 1.82 -0.36 -22.42
CA ASN A 13 1.43 0.80 -23.21
C ASN A 13 0.66 1.89 -22.43
N HIS A 14 0.93 2.03 -21.13
CA HIS A 14 0.44 3.16 -20.35
C HIS A 14 1.37 4.37 -20.55
N GLN A 15 0.79 5.56 -20.59
CA GLN A 15 1.54 6.80 -20.61
C GLN A 15 1.92 7.20 -19.18
N ILE A 16 3.22 7.48 -18.96
CA ILE A 16 3.69 8.05 -17.71
C ILE A 16 3.68 9.57 -17.86
N VAL A 17 2.83 10.21 -17.08
CA VAL A 17 2.62 11.66 -17.13
C VAL A 17 3.68 12.39 -16.30
N ALA A 18 4.04 11.84 -15.15
CA ALA A 18 5.06 12.38 -14.26
C ALA A 18 5.72 11.29 -13.42
N LYS A 19 6.93 11.56 -12.95
CA LYS A 19 7.62 10.82 -11.90
C LYS A 19 7.98 11.82 -10.82
N ILE A 20 7.64 11.52 -9.57
CA ILE A 20 7.72 12.46 -8.48
C ILE A 20 8.46 11.79 -7.31
N ASP A 21 9.63 12.31 -7.00
CA ASP A 21 10.45 11.89 -5.87
C ASP A 21 10.57 13.00 -4.81
N THR A 22 10.28 14.25 -5.19
CA THR A 22 10.46 15.43 -4.33
C THR A 22 9.21 16.30 -4.26
N GLN A 23 9.11 17.11 -3.19
CA GLN A 23 8.04 18.11 -3.05
C GLN A 23 8.03 19.12 -4.19
N ALA A 24 9.21 19.55 -4.66
CA ALA A 24 9.32 20.52 -5.75
C ALA A 24 8.73 20.00 -7.08
N GLU A 25 8.84 18.69 -7.33
CA GLU A 25 8.24 18.07 -8.52
C GLU A 25 6.72 18.04 -8.43
N TRP A 26 6.16 17.83 -7.23
CA TRP A 26 4.74 18.01 -7.01
C TRP A 26 4.26 19.43 -7.34
N ASP A 27 5.02 20.44 -6.95
CA ASP A 27 4.64 21.86 -7.14
C ASP A 27 4.70 22.28 -8.61
N THR A 28 5.49 21.59 -9.40
CA THR A 28 5.60 21.79 -10.85
C THR A 28 4.65 20.96 -11.69
N LEU A 29 3.97 19.96 -11.07
CA LEU A 29 3.03 19.11 -11.79
C LEU A 29 1.92 19.95 -12.45
N ARG A 30 1.74 19.73 -13.74
CA ARG A 30 0.65 20.33 -14.52
C ARG A 30 -0.06 19.21 -15.27
N LEU A 31 -1.32 19.01 -14.96
CA LEU A 31 -2.19 18.07 -15.66
C LEU A 31 -3.23 18.85 -16.43
N THR A 32 -3.56 18.38 -17.61
CA THR A 32 -4.70 18.92 -18.35
C THR A 32 -5.98 18.17 -17.98
N PRO A 33 -7.17 18.79 -18.09
CA PRO A 33 -8.44 18.14 -17.73
C PRO A 33 -8.71 16.82 -18.48
N GLU A 34 -8.12 16.65 -19.65
CA GLU A 34 -8.26 15.46 -20.49
C GLU A 34 -7.38 14.29 -20.01
N GLN A 35 -6.38 14.56 -19.17
CA GLN A 35 -5.48 13.57 -18.62
C GLN A 35 -6.14 12.87 -17.43
N GLN A 36 -6.81 11.76 -17.68
CA GLN A 36 -7.32 10.88 -16.64
C GLN A 36 -6.16 10.10 -16.00
N ALA A 37 -5.44 10.76 -15.11
CA ALA A 37 -4.27 10.19 -14.47
C ALA A 37 -4.63 9.48 -13.16
N VAL A 38 -3.88 8.42 -12.83
CA VAL A 38 -3.92 7.72 -11.54
C VAL A 38 -2.52 7.77 -10.95
N VAL A 39 -2.43 8.09 -9.66
CA VAL A 39 -1.16 8.08 -8.94
C VAL A 39 -0.88 6.68 -8.39
N ILE A 40 0.34 6.19 -8.56
CA ILE A 40 0.84 4.96 -7.92
C ILE A 40 1.95 5.38 -6.96
N ASP A 41 1.69 5.21 -5.66
CA ASP A 41 2.59 5.64 -4.58
C ASP A 41 3.27 4.45 -3.92
N PHE A 42 4.61 4.46 -3.95
CA PHE A 42 5.50 3.61 -3.16
C PHE A 42 6.60 4.49 -2.57
N SER A 43 6.21 5.43 -1.75
CA SER A 43 7.08 6.39 -1.10
C SER A 43 7.53 5.92 0.30
N MET A 44 7.75 6.84 1.21
CA MET A 44 8.13 6.56 2.59
C MET A 44 6.94 6.78 3.54
N PRO A 45 6.88 6.09 4.69
CA PRO A 45 5.79 6.24 5.67
C PRO A 45 5.53 7.69 6.06
N GLU A 46 6.60 8.47 6.21
CA GLU A 46 6.54 9.87 6.65
C GLU A 46 5.89 10.78 5.62
N THR A 47 5.99 10.45 4.33
CA THR A 47 5.47 11.26 3.23
C THR A 47 4.15 10.73 2.65
N ALA A 48 3.80 9.48 2.93
CA ALA A 48 2.64 8.82 2.35
C ALA A 48 1.33 9.60 2.57
N VAL A 49 1.05 10.01 3.81
CA VAL A 49 -0.19 10.73 4.13
C VAL A 49 -0.27 12.08 3.42
N SER A 50 0.84 12.83 3.38
CA SER A 50 0.86 14.12 2.66
C SER A 50 0.67 13.95 1.16
N ASN A 51 1.26 12.90 0.56
CA ASN A 51 1.08 12.57 -0.84
C ASN A 51 -0.39 12.19 -1.14
N ILE A 52 -0.99 11.36 -0.28
CA ILE A 52 -2.39 10.94 -0.41
C ILE A 52 -3.33 12.15 -0.35
N ILE A 53 -3.17 13.01 0.66
CA ILE A 53 -4.01 14.21 0.83
C ILE A 53 -3.84 15.14 -0.39
N ARG A 54 -2.64 15.30 -0.89
CA ARG A 54 -2.37 16.10 -2.08
C ARG A 54 -3.06 15.55 -3.33
N CYS A 55 -3.10 14.23 -3.49
CA CYS A 55 -3.88 13.61 -4.57
C CYS A 55 -5.37 13.95 -4.46
N PHE A 56 -5.93 13.96 -3.24
CA PHE A 56 -7.32 14.37 -3.04
C PHE A 56 -7.54 15.84 -3.40
N ASP A 57 -6.59 16.73 -3.07
CA ASP A 57 -6.66 18.15 -3.44
C ASP A 57 -6.64 18.36 -4.96
N LEU A 58 -5.91 17.52 -5.66
CA LEU A 58 -5.82 17.53 -7.11
C LEU A 58 -6.89 16.68 -7.81
N GLN A 59 -7.81 16.08 -7.05
CA GLN A 59 -8.86 15.16 -7.55
C GLN A 59 -8.27 13.97 -8.34
N LEU A 60 -7.07 13.50 -7.95
CA LEU A 60 -6.40 12.37 -8.56
C LEU A 60 -6.69 11.10 -7.75
N PRO A 61 -7.18 10.02 -8.37
CA PRO A 61 -7.18 8.72 -7.75
C PRO A 61 -5.77 8.27 -7.40
N ILE A 62 -5.61 7.65 -6.22
CA ILE A 62 -4.31 7.16 -5.77
C ILE A 62 -4.38 5.70 -5.32
N VAL A 63 -3.38 4.93 -5.76
CA VAL A 63 -3.08 3.57 -5.29
C VAL A 63 -1.80 3.64 -4.46
N SER A 64 -1.87 3.38 -3.17
CA SER A 64 -0.70 3.41 -2.27
C SER A 64 -0.30 2.01 -1.81
N GLY A 65 0.96 1.65 -2.10
CA GLY A 65 1.64 0.47 -1.58
C GLY A 65 2.61 0.80 -0.45
N THR A 66 2.69 2.05 -0.04
CA THR A 66 3.49 2.46 1.11
C THR A 66 2.85 1.94 2.40
N THR A 67 3.65 1.37 3.27
CA THR A 67 3.23 0.87 4.60
C THR A 67 3.66 1.84 5.70
N GLY A 68 3.28 1.57 6.95
CA GLY A 68 3.74 2.33 8.13
C GLY A 68 3.00 3.64 8.40
N TRP A 69 1.96 3.98 7.64
CA TRP A 69 1.14 5.19 7.84
C TRP A 69 -0.28 4.88 8.37
N TYR A 70 -0.64 3.62 8.53
CA TYR A 70 -2.02 3.19 8.84
C TYR A 70 -2.53 3.66 10.20
N GLN A 71 -1.66 4.08 11.11
CA GLN A 71 -2.06 4.73 12.38
C GLN A 71 -2.86 6.03 12.12
N ARG A 72 -2.70 6.63 10.94
CA ARG A 72 -3.44 7.83 10.50
C ARG A 72 -4.57 7.51 9.52
N LEU A 73 -4.97 6.24 9.40
CA LEU A 73 -5.99 5.80 8.44
C LEU A 73 -7.35 6.48 8.67
N ASP A 74 -7.76 6.65 9.93
CA ASP A 74 -9.02 7.34 10.26
C ASP A 74 -9.01 8.81 9.81
N GLU A 75 -7.90 9.49 9.98
CA GLU A 75 -7.71 10.87 9.50
C GLU A 75 -7.82 10.93 7.98
N VAL A 76 -7.06 10.06 7.30
CA VAL A 76 -7.04 9.99 5.83
C VAL A 76 -8.42 9.64 5.27
N SER A 77 -9.14 8.73 5.90
CA SER A 77 -10.49 8.32 5.49
C SER A 77 -11.50 9.47 5.60
N LYS A 78 -11.43 10.26 6.67
CA LYS A 78 -12.29 11.45 6.84
C LYS A 78 -12.00 12.50 5.77
N ILE A 79 -10.72 12.75 5.48
CA ILE A 79 -10.31 13.71 4.46
C ILE A 79 -10.73 13.20 3.07
N CYS A 80 -10.51 11.90 2.78
CA CYS A 80 -10.94 11.26 1.54
C CYS A 80 -12.43 11.49 1.28
N THR A 81 -13.28 11.22 2.28
CA THR A 81 -14.72 11.43 2.20
C THR A 81 -15.08 12.89 1.98
N SER A 82 -14.47 13.81 2.75
CA SER A 82 -14.78 15.25 2.66
C SER A 82 -14.39 15.87 1.31
N LYS A 83 -13.32 15.36 0.70
CA LYS A 83 -12.82 15.81 -0.61
C LYS A 83 -13.34 14.97 -1.79
N GLN A 84 -14.20 13.99 -1.55
CA GLN A 84 -14.66 13.02 -2.56
C GLN A 84 -13.48 12.35 -3.29
N GLY A 85 -12.38 12.11 -2.56
CA GLY A 85 -11.18 11.49 -3.08
C GLY A 85 -11.35 9.99 -3.36
N THR A 86 -10.40 9.42 -4.07
CA THR A 86 -10.35 7.98 -4.33
C THR A 86 -9.01 7.43 -3.89
N LEU A 87 -9.03 6.53 -2.91
CA LEU A 87 -7.85 5.85 -2.39
C LEU A 87 -8.03 4.33 -2.44
N PHE A 88 -7.08 3.65 -3.03
CA PHE A 88 -6.89 2.22 -2.87
C PHE A 88 -5.52 1.97 -2.23
N TYR A 89 -5.46 1.23 -1.14
CA TYR A 89 -4.21 0.92 -0.47
C TYR A 89 -4.16 -0.54 -0.05
N ALA A 90 -2.96 -1.09 -0.06
CA ALA A 90 -2.72 -2.44 0.44
C ALA A 90 -1.26 -2.58 0.91
N PRO A 91 -1.00 -3.38 1.97
CA PRO A 91 0.36 -3.68 2.41
C PRO A 91 1.09 -4.59 1.42
N ASN A 92 0.35 -5.31 0.59
CA ASN A 92 0.89 -6.21 -0.41
C ASN A 92 -0.07 -6.37 -1.59
N PHE A 93 0.43 -6.21 -2.80
CA PHE A 93 -0.31 -6.38 -4.06
C PHE A 93 -0.05 -7.73 -4.73
N SER A 94 0.77 -8.62 -4.14
CA SER A 94 0.98 -9.96 -4.66
C SER A 94 -0.28 -10.81 -4.49
N LEU A 95 -0.79 -11.34 -5.59
CA LEU A 95 -1.93 -12.28 -5.57
C LEU A 95 -1.62 -13.50 -4.68
N GLY A 96 -0.41 -14.07 -4.79
CA GLY A 96 0.00 -15.23 -4.00
C GLY A 96 0.02 -14.94 -2.50
N VAL A 97 0.53 -13.77 -2.10
CA VAL A 97 0.53 -13.37 -0.67
C VAL A 97 -0.89 -13.14 -0.16
N ASN A 98 -1.77 -12.54 -0.95
CA ASN A 98 -3.16 -12.34 -0.56
C ASN A 98 -3.94 -13.66 -0.46
N ILE A 99 -3.65 -14.63 -1.33
CA ILE A 99 -4.17 -16.00 -1.21
C ILE A 99 -3.67 -16.64 0.11
N LEU A 100 -2.37 -16.51 0.41
CA LEU A 100 -1.81 -17.01 1.67
C LEU A 100 -2.51 -16.42 2.90
N PHE A 101 -2.76 -15.12 2.94
CA PHE A 101 -3.50 -14.48 4.04
C PHE A 101 -4.90 -15.08 4.21
N ASN A 102 -5.64 -15.27 3.12
CA ASN A 102 -6.97 -15.87 3.17
C ASN A 102 -6.94 -17.31 3.68
N ILE A 103 -5.97 -18.12 3.23
CA ILE A 103 -5.80 -19.51 3.70
C ILE A 103 -5.40 -19.51 5.18
N ASN A 104 -4.48 -18.64 5.60
CA ASN A 104 -4.04 -18.50 6.98
C ASN A 104 -5.21 -18.19 7.93
N ALA A 105 -6.04 -17.20 7.58
CA ALA A 105 -7.20 -16.84 8.38
C ALA A 105 -8.24 -17.96 8.45
N LEU A 106 -8.43 -18.74 7.37
CA LEU A 106 -9.30 -19.91 7.38
C LEU A 106 -8.73 -21.02 8.28
N LEU A 107 -7.43 -21.30 8.11
CA LEU A 107 -6.74 -22.32 8.89
C LEU A 107 -6.79 -21.98 10.39
N ALA A 108 -6.47 -20.76 10.76
CA ALA A 108 -6.51 -20.27 12.15
C ALA A 108 -7.89 -20.52 12.77
N ARG A 109 -8.98 -20.15 12.08
CA ARG A 109 -10.36 -20.39 12.56
C ARG A 109 -10.70 -21.87 12.74
N ILE A 110 -10.17 -22.75 11.89
CA ILE A 110 -10.39 -24.20 12.02
C ILE A 110 -9.61 -24.75 13.20
N MET A 111 -8.33 -24.38 13.30
CA MET A 111 -7.43 -24.88 14.33
C MET A 111 -7.80 -24.40 15.74
N ALA A 112 -8.26 -23.16 15.88
CA ALA A 112 -8.74 -22.62 17.15
C ALA A 112 -9.85 -23.46 17.78
N LYS A 113 -10.68 -24.12 16.98
CA LYS A 113 -11.77 -25.00 17.48
C LYS A 113 -11.26 -26.29 18.09
N THR A 114 -10.04 -26.71 17.80
CA THR A 114 -9.48 -27.96 18.33
C THR A 114 -8.85 -27.79 19.71
N GLY A 115 -8.34 -26.58 20.01
CA GLY A 115 -7.69 -26.26 21.28
C GLY A 115 -6.37 -27.00 21.56
N THR A 116 -5.85 -27.75 20.58
CA THR A 116 -4.69 -28.65 20.77
C THR A 116 -3.43 -28.18 20.07
N TYR A 117 -3.51 -27.10 19.28
CA TYR A 117 -2.38 -26.59 18.50
C TYR A 117 -1.88 -25.26 19.08
N GLN A 118 -0.56 -25.10 19.05
CA GLN A 118 0.11 -23.85 19.38
C GLN A 118 0.80 -23.34 18.10
N PRO A 119 0.34 -22.25 17.52
CA PRO A 119 0.94 -21.71 16.30
C PRO A 119 2.27 -21.03 16.61
N GLU A 120 3.19 -21.12 15.67
CA GLU A 120 4.44 -20.38 15.66
C GLU A 120 4.66 -19.75 14.30
N VAL A 121 5.13 -18.52 14.26
CA VAL A 121 5.49 -17.81 13.03
C VAL A 121 6.96 -17.46 13.07
N THR A 122 7.73 -17.96 12.10
CA THR A 122 9.14 -17.64 11.94
C THR A 122 9.34 -16.96 10.58
N GLU A 123 10.03 -15.83 10.57
CA GLU A 123 10.41 -15.16 9.32
C GLU A 123 11.93 -15.01 9.21
N VAL A 124 12.43 -15.08 7.98
CA VAL A 124 13.84 -14.91 7.66
C VAL A 124 13.98 -13.90 6.53
N HIS A 125 14.82 -12.90 6.73
CA HIS A 125 15.09 -11.85 5.76
C HIS A 125 16.59 -11.59 5.60
N HIS A 126 16.93 -10.87 4.54
CA HIS A 126 18.29 -10.36 4.35
C HIS A 126 18.65 -9.31 5.42
N ILE A 127 19.93 -9.14 5.67
CA ILE A 127 20.46 -8.27 6.73
C ILE A 127 20.11 -6.77 6.59
N HIS A 128 19.67 -6.34 5.40
CA HIS A 128 19.32 -4.93 5.14
C HIS A 128 17.83 -4.63 5.34
N LYS A 129 17.04 -5.60 5.85
CA LYS A 129 15.62 -5.34 6.13
C LYS A 129 15.52 -4.48 7.39
N MET A 130 14.84 -3.34 7.25
CA MET A 130 14.74 -2.33 8.32
C MET A 130 13.58 -2.58 9.27
N ASP A 131 12.51 -3.23 8.79
CA ASP A 131 11.32 -3.56 9.59
C ASP A 131 11.35 -5.04 10.01
N ALA A 132 11.27 -5.29 11.29
CA ALA A 132 11.09 -6.61 11.89
C ALA A 132 10.22 -6.47 13.17
N PRO A 133 9.11 -7.22 13.31
CA PRO A 133 8.54 -8.13 12.31
C PRO A 133 8.08 -7.43 11.03
N SER A 134 8.08 -8.16 9.90
CA SER A 134 7.57 -7.61 8.64
C SER A 134 6.05 -7.41 8.68
N GLY A 135 5.54 -6.49 7.85
CA GLY A 135 4.09 -6.31 7.70
C GLY A 135 3.36 -7.62 7.31
N THR A 136 4.01 -8.50 6.55
CA THR A 136 3.48 -9.82 6.20
C THR A 136 3.38 -10.73 7.42
N ALA A 137 4.45 -10.79 8.25
CA ALA A 137 4.44 -11.60 9.46
C ALA A 137 3.42 -11.09 10.49
N LEU A 138 3.33 -9.77 10.67
CA LEU A 138 2.31 -9.16 11.53
C LEU A 138 0.90 -9.53 11.08
N ARG A 139 0.62 -9.43 9.78
CA ARG A 139 -0.69 -9.78 9.23
C ARG A 139 -1.03 -11.26 9.43
N LEU A 140 -0.07 -12.17 9.25
CA LEU A 140 -0.27 -13.60 9.52
C LEU A 140 -0.56 -13.87 11.00
N ALA A 141 0.16 -13.18 11.90
CA ALA A 141 -0.04 -13.31 13.33
C ALA A 141 -1.42 -12.76 13.80
N GLU A 142 -1.87 -11.63 13.26
CA GLU A 142 -3.18 -11.04 13.55
C GLU A 142 -4.34 -12.00 13.26
N ASP A 143 -4.24 -12.82 12.22
CA ASP A 143 -5.27 -13.80 11.86
C ASP A 143 -5.31 -15.00 12.83
N ILE A 144 -4.23 -15.22 13.60
CA ILE A 144 -4.04 -16.35 14.51
C ILE A 144 -4.45 -15.99 15.95
N LEU A 145 -4.25 -14.72 16.34
CA LEU A 145 -4.55 -14.20 17.69
C LEU A 145 -6.03 -13.88 17.86
#